data_ae5bc0c6d03ada3ca27e13f168be3e96
#
_entry.id   ae5bc0c6d03ada3ca27e13f168be3e96
#
_cell.length_a   1.000
_cell.length_b   1.000
_cell.length_c   1.000
_cell.angle_alpha   90.00
_cell.angle_beta   90.00
_cell.angle_gamma   90.00
#
_symmetry.space_group_name_H-M   'P 1'
#
loop_
_entity.id
_entity.type
_entity.pdbx_description
1 polymer ?
#
loop_
_entity_poly.entity_id
_entity_poly.type
_entity_poly.pdbx_seq_one_letter_code
_entity_poly.pdbx_strand_id
1 'polypeptide(L)'
;MELNNLNDITAFVASVKSGSFTAAAKQLGLTRSTIGKRIARLEARLNVRLLQRNTRNLAPTDEGRLFYERCTAVLEELDNAEQCLAQRSIKPQGRLKISAPLVLGKTILPPLLADFLHRYPQTSVELSLTDDYADLISDGYDLALRNGNPPQFDSLIARTVGSQQMLTCAAPGYLVQHGTPQSPDDLAHHQCLHFLHGGRVSRWRFQQKGKETTFQGSGRFSADNGEALLELALSAFGIVQLPHYLVQTALDAGSLKSVLSDFQPKPVPVMAVYPSRKQLSPKVRALVDMMGEAWGKAV
;
A
#
# COMPACT_ATOMS: atom_id res chain seq x y z
N MET A 1 3.73 29.97 22.73
CA MET A 1 4.76 30.02 21.66
C MET A 1 4.38 31.21 20.78
N GLU A 2 5.24 32.23 20.68
CA GLU A 2 4.90 33.42 19.90
C GLU A 2 4.84 33.11 18.40
N LEU A 3 3.85 33.65 17.68
CA LEU A 3 3.67 33.48 16.22
C LEU A 3 4.92 33.84 15.40
N ASN A 4 5.75 34.75 15.91
CA ASN A 4 7.04 35.11 15.31
C ASN A 4 8.05 33.93 15.24
N ASN A 5 7.96 32.98 16.17
CA ASN A 5 8.82 31.78 16.19
C ASN A 5 8.57 30.86 14.99
N LEU A 6 7.32 30.68 14.59
CA LEU A 6 6.96 29.80 13.49
C LEU A 6 7.44 30.33 12.14
N ASN A 7 7.30 31.65 11.94
CA ASN A 7 7.74 32.31 10.73
C ASN A 7 9.28 32.22 10.51
N ASP A 8 10.05 32.26 11.60
CA ASP A 8 11.51 32.14 11.55
C ASP A 8 11.92 30.69 11.23
N ILE A 9 11.24 29.71 11.83
CA ILE A 9 11.40 28.27 11.54
C ILE A 9 11.06 27.98 10.09
N THR A 10 9.93 28.49 9.60
CA THR A 10 9.50 28.30 8.20
C THR A 10 10.53 28.88 7.21
N ALA A 11 11.07 30.07 7.50
CA ALA A 11 12.12 30.67 6.68
C ALA A 11 13.41 29.83 6.67
N PHE A 12 13.79 29.25 7.80
CA PHE A 12 14.94 28.37 7.92
C PHE A 12 14.73 27.06 7.12
N VAL A 13 13.62 26.37 7.34
CA VAL A 13 13.28 25.12 6.64
C VAL A 13 13.22 25.32 5.13
N ALA A 14 12.57 26.38 4.65
CA ALA A 14 12.54 26.70 3.22
C ALA A 14 13.92 26.99 2.65
N SER A 15 14.81 27.65 3.42
CA SER A 15 16.17 27.95 3.00
C SER A 15 17.06 26.73 2.89
N VAL A 16 16.96 25.79 3.83
CA VAL A 16 17.68 24.51 3.77
C VAL A 16 17.18 23.68 2.59
N LYS A 17 15.86 23.55 2.44
CA LYS A 17 15.24 22.76 1.37
C LYS A 17 15.58 23.27 -0.03
N SER A 18 15.62 24.59 -0.22
CA SER A 18 15.90 25.20 -1.52
C SER A 18 17.38 25.45 -1.79
N GLY A 19 18.26 25.30 -0.78
CA GLY A 19 19.69 25.61 -0.87
C GLY A 19 20.01 27.08 -1.14
N SER A 20 19.02 28.00 -1.03
CA SER A 20 19.19 29.41 -1.40
C SER A 20 18.17 30.34 -0.71
N PHE A 21 18.66 31.43 -0.13
CA PHE A 21 17.79 32.48 0.43
C PHE A 21 16.90 33.14 -0.62
N THR A 22 17.37 33.24 -1.86
CA THR A 22 16.59 33.82 -2.96
C THR A 22 15.44 32.89 -3.37
N ALA A 23 15.69 31.59 -3.47
CA ALA A 23 14.66 30.60 -3.79
C ALA A 23 13.64 30.48 -2.65
N ALA A 24 14.09 30.46 -1.39
CA ALA A 24 13.22 30.47 -0.22
C ALA A 24 12.33 31.74 -0.15
N ALA A 25 12.91 32.89 -0.47
CA ALA A 25 12.18 34.16 -0.51
C ALA A 25 11.07 34.13 -1.56
N LYS A 26 11.38 33.63 -2.77
CA LYS A 26 10.36 33.46 -3.84
C LYS A 26 9.26 32.51 -3.43
N GLN A 27 9.60 31.38 -2.80
CA GLN A 27 8.63 30.40 -2.33
C GLN A 27 7.68 30.94 -1.24
N LEU A 28 8.19 31.81 -0.35
CA LEU A 28 7.44 32.34 0.78
C LEU A 28 6.81 33.73 0.52
N GLY A 29 6.95 34.29 -0.69
CA GLY A 29 6.45 35.64 -1.02
C GLY A 29 7.17 36.74 -0.25
N LEU A 30 8.44 36.55 0.10
CA LEU A 30 9.25 37.47 0.92
C LEU A 30 10.47 38.00 0.16
N THR A 31 11.13 38.98 0.75
CA THR A 31 12.44 39.44 0.23
C THR A 31 13.57 38.58 0.80
N ARG A 32 14.70 38.46 0.05
CA ARG A 32 15.91 37.81 0.51
C ARG A 32 16.42 38.39 1.85
N SER A 33 16.33 39.70 2.02
CA SER A 33 16.70 40.41 3.26
C SER A 33 15.84 39.95 4.44
N THR A 34 14.54 39.80 4.23
CA THR A 34 13.60 39.33 5.27
C THR A 34 13.92 37.91 5.70
N ILE A 35 14.23 37.01 4.76
CA ILE A 35 14.68 35.64 5.07
C ILE A 35 15.95 35.67 5.93
N GLY A 36 16.96 36.47 5.51
CA GLY A 36 18.20 36.59 6.25
C GLY A 36 18.01 37.11 7.69
N LYS A 37 17.13 38.11 7.88
CA LYS A 37 16.79 38.65 9.22
C LYS A 37 16.08 37.62 10.09
N ARG A 38 15.13 36.86 9.55
CA ARG A 38 14.42 35.80 10.28
C ARG A 38 15.38 34.70 10.76
N ILE A 39 16.28 34.25 9.89
CA ILE A 39 17.27 33.23 10.25
C ILE A 39 18.26 33.75 11.28
N ALA A 40 18.76 34.98 11.12
CA ALA A 40 19.64 35.56 12.11
C ALA A 40 18.99 35.69 13.50
N ARG A 41 17.71 36.07 13.55
CA ARG A 41 16.94 36.11 14.80
C ARG A 41 16.77 34.72 15.41
N LEU A 42 16.52 33.69 14.59
CA LEU A 42 16.41 32.30 15.01
C LEU A 42 17.74 31.82 15.62
N GLU A 43 18.86 32.02 14.92
CA GLU A 43 20.20 31.66 15.38
C GLU A 43 20.58 32.37 16.68
N ALA A 44 20.30 33.67 16.78
CA ALA A 44 20.53 34.45 18.00
C ALA A 44 19.71 33.93 19.19
N ARG A 45 18.44 33.58 18.97
CA ARG A 45 17.59 33.04 20.01
C ARG A 45 18.04 31.68 20.51
N LEU A 46 18.50 30.82 19.61
CA LEU A 46 19.00 29.46 19.95
C LEU A 46 20.46 29.48 20.43
N ASN A 47 21.12 30.63 20.30
CA ASN A 47 22.55 30.81 20.55
C ASN A 47 23.42 29.76 19.81
N VAL A 48 23.00 29.39 18.60
CA VAL A 48 23.67 28.38 17.75
C VAL A 48 23.58 28.82 16.29
N ARG A 49 24.66 28.61 15.53
CA ARG A 49 24.62 28.76 14.08
C ARG A 49 23.99 27.53 13.42
N LEU A 50 22.95 27.75 12.67
CA LEU A 50 22.22 26.68 11.95
C LEU A 50 22.69 26.58 10.49
N LEU A 51 23.19 27.65 9.89
CA LEU A 51 23.62 27.71 8.51
C LEU A 51 25.06 28.16 8.35
N GLN A 52 25.81 27.43 7.53
CA GLN A 52 27.14 27.87 7.04
C GLN A 52 26.94 28.76 5.81
N ARG A 53 27.49 29.96 5.86
CA ARG A 53 27.43 30.92 4.76
C ARG A 53 28.74 30.85 3.99
N ASN A 54 28.78 30.10 2.93
CA ASN A 54 29.78 30.22 1.90
C ASN A 54 29.24 31.02 0.72
N THR A 55 30.09 31.82 0.07
CA THR A 55 29.69 32.71 -1.04
C THR A 55 29.02 32.01 -2.23
N ARG A 56 29.11 30.69 -2.32
CA ARG A 56 28.57 29.89 -3.41
C ARG A 56 27.47 28.88 -3.00
N ASN A 57 27.40 28.44 -1.72
CA ASN A 57 26.45 27.44 -1.26
C ASN A 57 25.91 27.75 0.13
N LEU A 58 24.64 27.53 0.34
CA LEU A 58 23.97 27.56 1.64
C LEU A 58 23.83 26.10 2.12
N ALA A 59 24.55 25.75 3.17
CA ALA A 59 24.50 24.42 3.77
C ALA A 59 24.15 24.50 5.27
N PRO A 60 23.37 23.56 5.82
CA PRO A 60 23.15 23.48 7.26
C PRO A 60 24.43 23.00 7.98
N THR A 61 24.63 23.50 9.22
CA THR A 61 25.56 22.93 10.18
C THR A 61 25.06 21.58 10.68
N ASP A 62 25.79 20.85 11.52
CA ASP A 62 25.33 19.61 12.13
C ASP A 62 24.13 19.86 13.05
N GLU A 63 24.19 20.93 13.85
CA GLU A 63 23.04 21.41 14.64
C GLU A 63 21.88 21.86 13.75
N GLY A 64 22.20 22.50 12.60
CA GLY A 64 21.22 22.89 11.61
C GLY A 64 20.50 21.70 10.98
N ARG A 65 21.19 20.59 10.71
CA ARG A 65 20.58 19.36 10.20
C ARG A 65 19.60 18.76 11.21
N LEU A 66 20.05 18.59 12.44
CA LEU A 66 19.21 18.06 13.53
C LEU A 66 17.97 18.95 13.75
N PHE A 67 18.17 20.26 13.74
CA PHE A 67 17.06 21.22 13.92
C PHE A 67 16.12 21.23 12.72
N TYR A 68 16.63 21.08 11.49
CA TYR A 68 15.83 20.99 10.27
C TYR A 68 14.87 19.79 10.30
N GLU A 69 15.38 18.59 10.65
CA GLU A 69 14.56 17.38 10.74
C GLU A 69 13.42 17.54 11.75
N ARG A 70 13.71 18.08 12.93
CA ARG A 70 12.71 18.31 13.98
C ARG A 70 11.69 19.36 13.59
N CYS A 71 12.13 20.46 13.01
CA CYS A 71 11.25 21.54 12.58
C CYS A 71 10.39 21.13 11.39
N THR A 72 10.90 20.33 10.47
CA THR A 72 10.11 19.80 9.35
C THR A 72 8.94 18.96 9.88
N ALA A 73 9.19 18.05 10.83
CA ALA A 73 8.14 17.24 11.44
C ALA A 73 7.07 18.09 12.17
N VAL A 74 7.48 19.15 12.89
CA VAL A 74 6.54 20.05 13.58
C VAL A 74 5.68 20.87 12.59
N LEU A 75 6.29 21.39 11.51
CA LEU A 75 5.56 22.10 10.47
C LEU A 75 4.57 21.18 9.75
N GLU A 76 4.96 19.94 9.54
CA GLU A 76 4.10 18.90 8.97
C GLU A 76 2.89 18.59 9.86
N GLU A 77 3.09 18.52 11.15
CA GLU A 77 2.00 18.29 12.09
C GLU A 77 1.04 19.47 12.20
N LEU A 78 1.54 20.71 12.13
CA LEU A 78 0.70 21.91 12.05
C LEU A 78 -0.13 21.96 10.77
N ASP A 79 0.47 21.67 9.62
CA ASP A 79 -0.25 21.55 8.36
C ASP A 79 -1.34 20.46 8.45
N ASN A 80 -1.04 19.30 9.08
CA ASN A 80 -2.00 18.22 9.33
C ASN A 80 -3.18 18.69 10.19
N ALA A 81 -2.92 19.45 11.26
CA ALA A 81 -3.96 19.96 12.16
C ALA A 81 -4.89 20.95 11.45
N GLU A 82 -4.35 21.91 10.69
CA GLU A 82 -5.15 22.87 9.90
C GLU A 82 -6.03 22.16 8.87
N GLN A 83 -5.51 21.12 8.25
CA GLN A 83 -6.21 20.38 7.23
C GLN A 83 -7.23 19.39 7.80
N CYS A 84 -7.04 18.85 9.01
CA CYS A 84 -8.09 18.11 9.69
C CYS A 84 -9.36 18.94 9.87
N LEU A 85 -9.25 20.26 10.03
CA LEU A 85 -10.37 21.18 10.09
C LEU A 85 -10.95 21.53 8.71
N ALA A 86 -10.08 21.76 7.72
CA ALA A 86 -10.47 22.04 6.34
C ALA A 86 -11.09 20.82 5.62
N GLN A 87 -10.62 19.60 5.94
CA GLN A 87 -11.08 18.36 5.32
C GLN A 87 -12.50 17.91 5.70
N ARG A 88 -13.09 18.45 6.74
CA ARG A 88 -14.52 18.20 7.05
C ARG A 88 -15.49 18.70 5.97
N SER A 89 -15.01 19.48 4.99
CA SER A 89 -15.85 20.18 4.00
C SER A 89 -15.47 19.95 2.52
N ILE A 90 -14.40 19.22 2.20
CA ILE A 90 -13.96 19.08 0.80
C ILE A 90 -14.47 17.74 0.24
N LYS A 91 -15.37 17.84 -0.73
CA LYS A 91 -15.88 16.69 -1.48
C LYS A 91 -14.75 16.04 -2.32
N PRO A 92 -14.70 14.70 -2.41
CA PRO A 92 -13.78 14.01 -3.31
C PRO A 92 -13.92 14.52 -4.74
N GLN A 93 -12.80 14.91 -5.37
CA GLN A 93 -12.75 15.39 -6.76
C GLN A 93 -11.39 15.11 -7.40
N GLY A 94 -11.37 15.11 -8.74
CA GLY A 94 -10.15 14.89 -9.53
C GLY A 94 -9.83 13.42 -9.79
N ARG A 95 -8.70 13.19 -10.46
CA ARG A 95 -8.23 11.86 -10.88
C ARG A 95 -7.64 11.09 -9.70
N LEU A 96 -7.99 9.81 -9.58
CA LEU A 96 -7.48 8.86 -8.62
C LEU A 96 -6.78 7.72 -9.36
N LYS A 97 -5.46 7.62 -9.23
CA LYS A 97 -4.65 6.60 -9.88
C LYS A 97 -4.39 5.45 -8.90
N ILE A 98 -4.87 4.26 -9.24
CA ILE A 98 -4.86 3.08 -8.36
C ILE A 98 -4.05 1.96 -8.99
N SER A 99 -3.19 1.29 -8.21
CA SER A 99 -2.57 0.01 -8.55
C SER A 99 -3.18 -1.10 -7.70
N ALA A 100 -3.52 -2.24 -8.32
CA ALA A 100 -4.07 -3.38 -7.60
C ALA A 100 -3.56 -4.70 -8.20
N PRO A 101 -3.54 -5.79 -7.40
CA PRO A 101 -3.29 -7.14 -7.91
C PRO A 101 -4.31 -7.49 -9.01
N LEU A 102 -3.83 -8.18 -10.06
CA LEU A 102 -4.61 -8.44 -11.26
C LEU A 102 -6.00 -9.04 -10.96
N VAL A 103 -6.03 -10.14 -10.26
CA VAL A 103 -7.30 -10.86 -10.01
C VAL A 103 -8.21 -10.08 -9.06
N LEU A 104 -7.67 -9.55 -7.96
CA LEU A 104 -8.45 -8.73 -7.01
C LEU A 104 -9.02 -7.49 -7.70
N GLY A 105 -8.22 -6.82 -8.50
CA GLY A 105 -8.62 -5.63 -9.23
C GLY A 105 -9.65 -5.90 -10.31
N LYS A 106 -9.65 -7.10 -10.91
CA LYS A 106 -10.62 -7.51 -11.92
C LYS A 106 -11.96 -7.96 -11.33
N THR A 107 -11.94 -8.65 -10.17
CA THR A 107 -13.13 -9.29 -9.62
C THR A 107 -13.83 -8.47 -8.53
N ILE A 108 -13.07 -7.87 -7.64
CA ILE A 108 -13.60 -7.23 -6.41
C ILE A 108 -13.73 -5.71 -6.56
N LEU A 109 -12.78 -5.06 -7.22
CA LEU A 109 -12.78 -3.60 -7.29
C LEU A 109 -13.85 -2.98 -8.19
N PRO A 110 -14.22 -3.52 -9.36
CA PRO A 110 -15.09 -2.82 -10.29
C PRO A 110 -16.44 -2.41 -9.70
N PRO A 111 -17.20 -3.27 -9.00
CA PRO A 111 -18.48 -2.86 -8.41
C PRO A 111 -18.27 -1.74 -7.36
N LEU A 112 -17.24 -1.83 -6.54
CA LEU A 112 -16.93 -0.83 -5.52
C LEU A 112 -16.50 0.52 -6.12
N LEU A 113 -15.72 0.48 -7.22
CA LEU A 113 -15.33 1.69 -7.95
C LEU A 113 -16.52 2.31 -8.69
N ALA A 114 -17.46 1.51 -9.19
CA ALA A 114 -18.71 2.01 -9.77
C ALA A 114 -19.51 2.79 -8.72
N ASP A 115 -19.71 2.22 -7.53
CA ASP A 115 -20.40 2.88 -6.42
C ASP A 115 -19.67 4.16 -5.98
N PHE A 116 -18.34 4.14 -5.93
CA PHE A 116 -17.52 5.32 -5.62
C PHE A 116 -17.73 6.44 -6.65
N LEU A 117 -17.68 6.12 -7.95
CA LEU A 117 -17.85 7.09 -9.03
C LEU A 117 -19.27 7.67 -9.08
N HIS A 118 -20.29 6.87 -8.80
CA HIS A 118 -21.67 7.34 -8.66
C HIS A 118 -21.82 8.31 -7.47
N ARG A 119 -21.20 7.99 -6.32
CA ARG A 119 -21.28 8.81 -5.12
C ARG A 119 -20.49 10.13 -5.24
N TYR A 120 -19.42 10.14 -6.05
CA TYR A 120 -18.52 11.28 -6.23
C TYR A 120 -18.31 11.61 -7.72
N PRO A 121 -19.30 12.24 -8.38
CA PRO A 121 -19.30 12.45 -9.84
C PRO A 121 -18.20 13.38 -10.36
N GLN A 122 -17.52 14.11 -9.47
CA GLN A 122 -16.37 14.95 -9.82
C GLN A 122 -15.03 14.21 -9.75
N THR A 123 -15.05 12.89 -9.52
CA THR A 123 -13.88 12.04 -9.50
C THR A 123 -13.75 11.23 -10.80
N SER A 124 -12.52 10.87 -11.14
CA SER A 124 -12.20 9.89 -12.16
C SER A 124 -11.20 8.87 -11.61
N VAL A 125 -11.28 7.62 -12.07
CA VAL A 125 -10.40 6.54 -11.63
C VAL A 125 -9.58 6.03 -12.80
N GLU A 126 -8.29 5.85 -12.57
CA GLU A 126 -7.37 5.13 -13.44
C GLU A 126 -6.85 3.93 -12.67
N LEU A 127 -7.23 2.74 -13.12
CA LEU A 127 -6.89 1.47 -12.49
C LEU A 127 -5.82 0.74 -13.31
N SER A 128 -4.67 0.49 -12.68
CA SER A 128 -3.60 -0.34 -13.23
C SER A 128 -3.56 -1.68 -12.47
N LEU A 129 -3.59 -2.77 -13.19
CA LEU A 129 -3.60 -4.12 -12.63
C LEU A 129 -2.22 -4.76 -12.81
N THR A 130 -1.55 -5.02 -11.68
CA THR A 130 -0.24 -5.67 -11.66
C THR A 130 0.02 -6.32 -10.32
N ASP A 131 0.60 -7.52 -10.33
CA ASP A 131 1.05 -8.23 -9.13
C ASP A 131 2.47 -7.81 -8.70
N ASP A 132 3.16 -7.02 -9.53
CA ASP A 132 4.45 -6.43 -9.18
C ASP A 132 4.28 -5.25 -8.21
N TYR A 133 5.29 -5.07 -7.35
CA TYR A 133 5.36 -3.88 -6.50
C TYR A 133 5.75 -2.66 -7.35
N ALA A 134 4.75 -1.87 -7.76
CA ALA A 134 4.99 -0.55 -8.33
C ALA A 134 5.58 0.39 -7.27
N ASP A 135 6.52 1.24 -7.66
CA ASP A 135 6.94 2.35 -6.82
C ASP A 135 5.85 3.43 -6.84
N LEU A 136 5.02 3.41 -5.79
CA LEU A 136 3.86 4.31 -5.67
C LEU A 136 4.22 5.78 -5.86
N ILE A 137 5.41 6.19 -5.41
CA ILE A 137 5.82 7.59 -5.43
C ILE A 137 6.34 7.98 -6.80
N SER A 138 7.26 7.19 -7.37
CA SER A 138 7.87 7.49 -8.68
C SER A 138 6.87 7.34 -9.81
N ASP A 139 5.96 6.36 -9.72
CA ASP A 139 4.95 6.08 -10.74
C ASP A 139 3.69 6.96 -10.58
N GLY A 140 3.63 7.78 -9.51
CA GLY A 140 2.56 8.74 -9.29
C GLY A 140 1.21 8.11 -8.93
N TYR A 141 1.18 6.95 -8.28
CA TYR A 141 -0.04 6.35 -7.77
C TYR A 141 -0.52 7.06 -6.50
N ASP A 142 -1.83 7.28 -6.41
CA ASP A 142 -2.49 7.81 -5.20
C ASP A 142 -2.72 6.70 -4.17
N LEU A 143 -2.96 5.47 -4.64
CA LEU A 143 -3.32 4.31 -3.82
C LEU A 143 -2.83 3.02 -4.48
N ALA A 144 -2.33 2.07 -3.69
CA ALA A 144 -2.18 0.68 -4.12
C ALA A 144 -2.93 -0.25 -3.18
N LEU A 145 -3.52 -1.30 -3.74
CA LEU A 145 -3.95 -2.46 -2.97
C LEU A 145 -2.87 -3.53 -3.05
N ARG A 146 -2.66 -4.22 -1.93
CA ARG A 146 -1.69 -5.32 -1.87
C ARG A 146 -2.19 -6.41 -0.93
N ASN A 147 -1.87 -7.65 -1.28
CA ASN A 147 -2.16 -8.82 -0.45
C ASN A 147 -1.02 -9.06 0.53
N GLY A 148 -1.35 -9.37 1.79
CA GLY A 148 -0.38 -9.59 2.84
C GLY A 148 0.18 -8.28 3.41
N ASN A 149 1.26 -8.40 4.17
CA ASN A 149 1.92 -7.24 4.75
C ASN A 149 2.93 -6.68 3.75
N PRO A 150 2.71 -5.47 3.22
CA PRO A 150 3.68 -4.83 2.34
C PRO A 150 4.98 -4.55 3.10
N PRO A 151 6.12 -4.43 2.40
CA PRO A 151 7.35 -3.94 3.01
C PRO A 151 7.10 -2.59 3.70
N GLN A 152 7.65 -2.43 4.91
CA GLN A 152 7.57 -1.16 5.62
C GLN A 152 8.51 -0.16 4.95
N PHE A 153 7.94 0.92 4.44
CA PHE A 153 8.68 2.09 3.99
C PHE A 153 8.22 3.29 4.82
N ASP A 154 9.16 4.07 5.33
CA ASP A 154 8.87 5.28 6.13
C ASP A 154 8.02 6.32 5.37
N SER A 155 8.01 6.23 4.05
CA SER A 155 7.26 7.11 3.15
C SER A 155 5.85 6.62 2.78
N LEU A 156 5.43 5.44 3.26
CA LEU A 156 4.15 4.82 2.94
C LEU A 156 3.34 4.52 4.20
N ILE A 157 2.03 4.67 4.09
CA ILE A 157 1.06 4.24 5.10
C ILE A 157 0.34 3.01 4.53
N ALA A 158 0.18 1.99 5.36
CA ALA A 158 -0.58 0.80 5.04
C ALA A 158 -1.75 0.64 6.02
N ARG A 159 -2.98 0.53 5.50
CA ARG A 159 -4.21 0.30 6.28
C ARG A 159 -4.88 -0.97 5.80
N THR A 160 -5.23 -1.86 6.70
CA THR A 160 -6.04 -3.04 6.38
C THR A 160 -7.45 -2.59 5.96
N VAL A 161 -7.90 -3.01 4.78
CA VAL A 161 -9.24 -2.72 4.24
C VAL A 161 -10.10 -3.96 4.16
N GLY A 162 -9.51 -5.15 4.30
CA GLY A 162 -10.20 -6.42 4.29
C GLY A 162 -9.24 -7.58 4.45
N SER A 163 -9.75 -8.78 4.22
CA SER A 163 -8.94 -9.99 4.20
C SER A 163 -9.44 -10.95 3.13
N GLN A 164 -8.60 -11.88 2.73
CA GLN A 164 -8.94 -12.94 1.79
C GLN A 164 -8.57 -14.30 2.37
N GLN A 165 -9.45 -15.29 2.21
CA GLN A 165 -9.17 -16.67 2.56
C GLN A 165 -8.46 -17.36 1.39
N MET A 166 -7.37 -18.08 1.68
CA MET A 166 -6.73 -18.94 0.71
C MET A 166 -7.32 -20.34 0.83
N LEU A 167 -7.72 -20.93 -0.30
CA LEU A 167 -8.29 -22.27 -0.37
C LEU A 167 -7.38 -23.19 -1.18
N THR A 168 -7.21 -24.41 -0.70
CA THR A 168 -6.53 -25.49 -1.44
C THR A 168 -7.57 -26.30 -2.19
N CYS A 169 -7.46 -26.38 -3.53
CA CYS A 169 -8.48 -26.95 -4.39
C CYS A 169 -7.89 -27.85 -5.47
N ALA A 170 -8.70 -28.81 -5.94
CA ALA A 170 -8.39 -29.64 -7.11
C ALA A 170 -9.67 -30.04 -7.84
N ALA A 171 -9.57 -30.36 -9.12
CA ALA A 171 -10.69 -30.92 -9.87
C ALA A 171 -11.04 -32.32 -9.36
N PRO A 172 -12.34 -32.72 -9.35
CA PRO A 172 -12.76 -34.05 -8.96
C PRO A 172 -12.04 -35.16 -9.74
N GLY A 173 -11.83 -34.97 -11.04
CA GLY A 173 -11.11 -35.93 -11.89
C GLY A 173 -9.67 -36.16 -11.45
N TYR A 174 -8.97 -35.12 -11.01
CA TYR A 174 -7.63 -35.27 -10.44
C TYR A 174 -7.65 -36.08 -9.15
N LEU A 175 -8.59 -35.78 -8.25
CA LEU A 175 -8.70 -36.48 -6.96
C LEU A 175 -9.08 -37.96 -7.10
N VAL A 176 -9.87 -38.31 -8.10
CA VAL A 176 -10.20 -39.71 -8.42
C VAL A 176 -8.96 -40.49 -8.85
N GLN A 177 -8.07 -39.88 -9.63
CA GLN A 177 -6.88 -40.53 -10.17
C GLN A 177 -5.72 -40.60 -9.17
N HIS A 178 -5.56 -39.57 -8.34
CA HIS A 178 -4.37 -39.39 -7.50
C HIS A 178 -4.66 -39.49 -5.99
N GLY A 179 -5.92 -39.67 -5.60
CA GLY A 179 -6.36 -39.61 -4.21
C GLY A 179 -6.60 -38.20 -3.70
N THR A 180 -7.26 -38.11 -2.55
CA THR A 180 -7.52 -36.85 -1.85
C THR A 180 -6.53 -36.71 -0.71
N PRO A 181 -5.69 -35.65 -0.68
CA PRO A 181 -4.75 -35.44 0.43
C PRO A 181 -5.51 -35.22 1.74
N GLN A 182 -5.09 -35.90 2.81
CA GLN A 182 -5.65 -35.82 4.15
C GLN A 182 -4.85 -34.88 5.06
N SER A 183 -3.61 -34.60 4.71
CA SER A 183 -2.72 -33.70 5.44
C SER A 183 -1.86 -32.88 4.47
N PRO A 184 -1.29 -31.74 4.89
CA PRO A 184 -0.35 -30.98 4.07
C PRO A 184 0.88 -31.80 3.62
N ASP A 185 1.29 -32.79 4.39
CA ASP A 185 2.44 -33.66 4.07
C ASP A 185 2.17 -34.54 2.85
N ASP A 186 0.90 -34.94 2.63
CA ASP A 186 0.50 -35.75 1.48
C ASP A 186 0.74 -35.05 0.14
N LEU A 187 0.76 -33.70 0.17
CA LEU A 187 1.02 -32.87 -1.02
C LEU A 187 2.39 -33.16 -1.66
N ALA A 188 3.32 -33.78 -0.92
CA ALA A 188 4.59 -34.23 -1.47
C ALA A 188 4.42 -35.26 -2.59
N HIS A 189 3.29 -35.99 -2.61
CA HIS A 189 2.93 -37.01 -3.60
C HIS A 189 1.97 -36.48 -4.68
N HIS A 190 1.62 -35.20 -4.64
CA HIS A 190 0.72 -34.56 -5.58
C HIS A 190 1.42 -33.55 -6.50
N GLN A 191 0.82 -33.32 -7.67
CA GLN A 191 1.22 -32.24 -8.55
C GLN A 191 0.68 -30.92 -8.01
N CYS A 192 1.57 -30.07 -7.49
CA CYS A 192 1.22 -28.74 -6.96
C CYS A 192 1.46 -27.66 -8.01
N LEU A 193 0.47 -26.76 -8.18
CA LEU A 193 0.55 -25.64 -9.09
C LEU A 193 0.95 -24.38 -8.31
N HIS A 194 2.13 -23.84 -8.60
CA HIS A 194 2.73 -22.82 -7.77
C HIS A 194 2.55 -21.40 -8.33
N PHE A 195 2.19 -20.47 -7.46
CA PHE A 195 2.20 -19.06 -7.79
C PHE A 195 3.62 -18.49 -7.70
N LEU A 196 4.03 -17.73 -8.72
CA LEU A 196 5.28 -16.98 -8.74
C LEU A 196 5.04 -15.55 -8.30
N HIS A 197 5.82 -15.06 -7.34
CA HIS A 197 5.85 -13.67 -6.95
C HIS A 197 7.28 -13.14 -7.06
N GLY A 198 7.49 -12.13 -7.92
CA GLY A 198 8.83 -11.59 -8.18
C GLY A 198 9.82 -12.67 -8.63
N GLY A 199 9.39 -13.61 -9.46
CA GLY A 199 10.20 -14.72 -9.98
C GLY A 199 10.49 -15.83 -8.97
N ARG A 200 9.89 -15.81 -7.78
CA ARG A 200 10.08 -16.83 -6.73
C ARG A 200 8.78 -17.57 -6.47
N VAL A 201 8.89 -18.88 -6.26
CA VAL A 201 7.75 -19.72 -5.89
C VAL A 201 7.23 -19.32 -4.52
N SER A 202 5.94 -18.96 -4.45
CA SER A 202 5.25 -18.69 -3.20
C SER A 202 4.99 -19.98 -2.44
N ARG A 203 5.36 -20.01 -1.17
CA ARG A 203 5.09 -21.16 -0.29
C ARG A 203 3.61 -21.17 0.08
N TRP A 204 3.00 -22.35 0.06
CA TRP A 204 1.67 -22.53 0.60
C TRP A 204 1.69 -22.49 2.12
N ARG A 205 0.64 -21.95 2.71
CA ARG A 205 0.51 -21.82 4.16
C ARG A 205 -0.62 -22.72 4.63
N PHE A 206 -0.45 -23.29 5.81
CA PHE A 206 -1.44 -24.14 6.48
C PHE A 206 -1.46 -23.86 7.98
N GLN A 207 -2.59 -24.13 8.63
CA GLN A 207 -2.69 -24.18 10.09
C GLN A 207 -2.66 -25.63 10.53
N GLN A 208 -1.70 -26.01 11.38
CA GLN A 208 -1.60 -27.33 11.94
C GLN A 208 -1.38 -27.25 13.46
N LYS A 209 -2.28 -27.83 14.26
CA LYS A 209 -2.21 -27.82 15.73
C LYS A 209 -2.01 -26.40 16.33
N GLY A 210 -2.72 -25.41 15.75
CA GLY A 210 -2.65 -24.01 16.19
C GLY A 210 -1.40 -23.23 15.75
N LYS A 211 -0.50 -23.86 14.98
CA LYS A 211 0.71 -23.23 14.41
C LYS A 211 0.58 -23.08 12.91
N GLU A 212 1.07 -21.97 12.37
CA GLU A 212 1.22 -21.81 10.92
C GLU A 212 2.44 -22.61 10.45
N THR A 213 2.22 -23.42 9.43
CA THR A 213 3.25 -24.18 8.73
C THR A 213 3.30 -23.78 7.26
N THR A 214 4.43 -23.95 6.62
CA THR A 214 4.58 -23.67 5.20
C THR A 214 4.99 -24.93 4.47
N PHE A 215 4.44 -25.09 3.26
CA PHE A 215 4.75 -26.19 2.38
C PHE A 215 5.24 -25.64 1.02
N GLN A 216 6.30 -26.25 0.52
CA GLN A 216 6.79 -26.00 -0.82
C GLN A 216 6.93 -27.38 -1.50
N GLY A 217 5.84 -27.78 -2.16
CA GLY A 217 5.80 -29.05 -2.86
C GLY A 217 6.58 -29.08 -4.17
N SER A 218 6.69 -30.27 -4.72
CA SER A 218 7.15 -30.46 -6.09
C SER A 218 6.01 -30.14 -7.06
N GLY A 219 6.32 -29.42 -8.13
CA GLY A 219 5.35 -29.11 -9.18
C GLY A 219 6.07 -28.79 -10.48
N ARG A 220 5.49 -29.24 -11.60
CA ARG A 220 6.06 -28.99 -12.94
C ARG A 220 5.56 -27.72 -13.59
N PHE A 221 4.65 -26.98 -12.90
CA PHE A 221 4.09 -25.74 -13.42
C PHE A 221 4.07 -24.65 -12.35
N SER A 222 4.51 -23.48 -12.74
CA SER A 222 4.45 -22.26 -11.94
C SER A 222 4.09 -21.08 -12.84
N ALA A 223 3.24 -20.18 -12.34
CA ALA A 223 2.84 -18.98 -13.05
C ALA A 223 2.71 -17.82 -12.07
N ASP A 224 2.88 -16.60 -12.56
CA ASP A 224 2.64 -15.34 -11.87
C ASP A 224 1.19 -14.85 -12.04
N ASN A 225 0.33 -15.67 -12.61
CA ASN A 225 -1.08 -15.38 -12.86
C ASN A 225 -1.96 -16.46 -12.22
N GLY A 226 -2.85 -16.04 -11.29
CA GLY A 226 -3.73 -16.95 -10.58
C GLY A 226 -4.81 -17.58 -11.46
N GLU A 227 -5.27 -16.89 -12.53
CA GLU A 227 -6.27 -17.42 -13.47
C GLU A 227 -5.66 -18.57 -14.29
N ALA A 228 -4.39 -18.46 -14.71
CA ALA A 228 -3.70 -19.53 -15.39
C ALA A 228 -3.55 -20.81 -14.52
N LEU A 229 -3.30 -20.61 -13.21
CA LEU A 229 -3.25 -21.73 -12.25
C LEU A 229 -4.63 -22.36 -12.05
N LEU A 230 -5.68 -21.54 -12.01
CA LEU A 230 -7.06 -22.01 -11.92
C LEU A 230 -7.44 -22.89 -13.12
N GLU A 231 -7.14 -22.44 -14.34
CA GLU A 231 -7.43 -23.20 -15.57
C GLU A 231 -6.72 -24.54 -15.60
N LEU A 232 -5.47 -24.60 -15.15
CA LEU A 232 -4.77 -25.90 -15.03
C LEU A 232 -5.39 -26.80 -13.96
N ALA A 233 -5.82 -26.27 -12.85
CA ALA A 233 -6.51 -27.03 -11.81
C ALA A 233 -7.84 -27.59 -12.33
N LEU A 234 -8.62 -26.78 -13.07
CA LEU A 234 -9.87 -27.18 -13.73
C LEU A 234 -9.63 -28.29 -14.78
N SER A 235 -8.50 -28.25 -15.45
CA SER A 235 -8.06 -29.31 -16.40
C SER A 235 -7.58 -30.59 -15.71
N ALA A 236 -7.79 -30.74 -14.40
CA ALA A 236 -7.37 -31.88 -13.60
C ALA A 236 -5.85 -32.17 -13.63
N PHE A 237 -5.04 -31.12 -13.78
CA PHE A 237 -3.59 -31.27 -13.84
C PHE A 237 -2.93 -31.34 -12.44
N GLY A 238 -3.55 -30.73 -11.42
CA GLY A 238 -2.96 -30.69 -10.09
C GLY A 238 -3.82 -30.00 -9.04
N ILE A 239 -3.20 -29.81 -7.88
CA ILE A 239 -3.77 -29.07 -6.73
C ILE A 239 -3.25 -27.65 -6.77
N VAL A 240 -4.09 -26.69 -6.39
CA VAL A 240 -3.76 -25.27 -6.34
C VAL A 240 -4.14 -24.67 -4.99
N GLN A 241 -3.41 -23.66 -4.50
CA GLN A 241 -3.84 -22.83 -3.38
C GLN A 241 -4.04 -21.40 -3.88
N LEU A 242 -5.31 -20.95 -3.90
CA LEU A 242 -5.73 -19.68 -4.48
C LEU A 242 -6.71 -18.94 -3.56
N PRO A 243 -6.86 -17.60 -3.74
CA PRO A 243 -7.86 -16.83 -3.02
C PRO A 243 -9.27 -17.34 -3.29
N HIS A 244 -10.11 -17.36 -2.25
CA HIS A 244 -11.50 -17.79 -2.30
C HIS A 244 -12.29 -17.15 -3.45
N TYR A 245 -12.19 -15.83 -3.62
CA TYR A 245 -12.91 -15.09 -4.66
C TYR A 245 -12.57 -15.52 -6.10
N LEU A 246 -11.42 -16.15 -6.31
CA LEU A 246 -11.01 -16.66 -7.62
C LEU A 246 -11.59 -18.04 -7.91
N VAL A 247 -11.72 -18.89 -6.89
CA VAL A 247 -12.15 -20.29 -7.04
C VAL A 247 -13.65 -20.50 -6.75
N GLN A 248 -14.34 -19.50 -6.17
CA GLN A 248 -15.71 -19.62 -5.70
C GLN A 248 -16.67 -20.15 -6.79
N THR A 249 -16.67 -19.55 -7.97
CA THR A 249 -17.53 -19.98 -9.07
C THR A 249 -17.29 -21.45 -9.46
N ALA A 250 -16.05 -21.89 -9.46
CA ALA A 250 -15.71 -23.29 -9.79
C ALA A 250 -16.07 -24.26 -8.66
N LEU A 251 -16.01 -23.83 -7.41
CA LEU A 251 -16.46 -24.59 -6.25
C LEU A 251 -17.99 -24.75 -6.27
N ASP A 252 -18.73 -23.67 -6.51
CA ASP A 252 -20.20 -23.69 -6.59
C ASP A 252 -20.71 -24.55 -7.75
N ALA A 253 -19.98 -24.55 -8.87
CA ALA A 253 -20.26 -25.41 -10.03
C ALA A 253 -19.83 -26.87 -9.83
N GLY A 254 -19.12 -27.19 -8.75
CA GLY A 254 -18.56 -28.54 -8.50
C GLY A 254 -17.39 -28.92 -9.42
N SER A 255 -16.87 -27.98 -10.22
CA SER A 255 -15.71 -28.18 -11.11
C SER A 255 -14.38 -28.25 -10.33
N LEU A 256 -14.36 -27.64 -9.15
CA LEU A 256 -13.31 -27.81 -8.14
C LEU A 256 -13.92 -28.34 -6.84
N LYS A 257 -13.09 -29.00 -6.04
CA LYS A 257 -13.38 -29.37 -4.65
C LYS A 257 -12.31 -28.80 -3.75
N SER A 258 -12.72 -28.21 -2.60
CA SER A 258 -11.79 -27.84 -1.55
C SER A 258 -11.24 -29.08 -0.88
N VAL A 259 -9.93 -29.09 -0.66
CA VAL A 259 -9.20 -30.13 0.06
C VAL A 259 -8.44 -29.51 1.22
N LEU A 260 -8.08 -30.28 2.23
CA LEU A 260 -7.35 -29.82 3.41
C LEU A 260 -8.06 -28.67 4.16
N SER A 261 -9.39 -28.72 4.21
CA SER A 261 -10.22 -27.64 4.82
C SER A 261 -9.93 -27.44 6.30
N ASP A 262 -9.53 -28.49 7.04
CA ASP A 262 -9.14 -28.42 8.45
C ASP A 262 -7.78 -27.76 8.68
N PHE A 263 -7.03 -27.57 7.60
CA PHE A 263 -5.69 -26.98 7.62
C PHE A 263 -5.65 -25.58 6.97
N GLN A 264 -6.77 -24.95 6.76
CA GLN A 264 -6.82 -23.64 6.11
C GLN A 264 -5.95 -22.62 6.83
N PRO A 265 -5.15 -21.80 6.10
CA PRO A 265 -4.35 -20.76 6.70
C PRO A 265 -5.22 -19.65 7.26
N LYS A 266 -4.65 -18.83 8.14
CA LYS A 266 -5.31 -17.58 8.54
C LYS A 266 -5.57 -16.70 7.33
N PRO A 267 -6.69 -15.94 7.33
CA PRO A 267 -6.97 -14.99 6.25
C PRO A 267 -5.79 -14.04 6.03
N VAL A 268 -5.48 -13.79 4.77
CA VAL A 268 -4.43 -12.86 4.37
C VAL A 268 -5.03 -11.45 4.30
N PRO A 269 -4.47 -10.45 5.00
CA PRO A 269 -5.00 -9.10 4.95
C PRO A 269 -4.86 -8.50 3.54
N VAL A 270 -5.84 -7.70 3.14
CA VAL A 270 -5.77 -6.82 1.98
C VAL A 270 -5.48 -5.41 2.49
N MET A 271 -4.37 -4.86 2.04
CA MET A 271 -3.85 -3.58 2.50
C MET A 271 -4.07 -2.50 1.45
N ALA A 272 -4.62 -1.37 1.86
CA ALA A 272 -4.55 -0.11 1.13
C ALA A 272 -3.25 0.59 1.52
N VAL A 273 -2.38 0.82 0.54
CA VAL A 273 -1.06 1.44 0.71
C VAL A 273 -1.04 2.75 -0.07
N TYR A 274 -0.63 3.83 0.58
CA TYR A 274 -0.60 5.15 -0.02
C TYR A 274 0.56 5.99 0.56
N PRO A 275 1.06 6.99 -0.19
CA PRO A 275 2.13 7.85 0.30
C PRO A 275 1.77 8.55 1.61
N SER A 276 2.70 8.55 2.58
CA SER A 276 2.60 9.26 3.85
C SER A 276 2.74 10.77 3.67
N ARG A 277 2.26 11.30 2.53
CA ARG A 277 2.25 12.74 2.32
C ARG A 277 1.35 13.37 3.36
N LYS A 278 1.66 14.60 3.71
CA LYS A 278 1.04 15.50 4.69
C LYS A 278 -0.50 15.43 4.77
N GLN A 279 -1.14 14.77 3.79
CA GLN A 279 -2.59 14.65 3.70
C GLN A 279 -2.99 13.44 2.88
N LEU A 280 -3.76 12.59 3.50
CA LEU A 280 -4.59 11.66 2.76
C LEU A 280 -5.64 12.47 2.00
N SER A 281 -5.54 12.52 0.67
CA SER A 281 -6.48 13.31 -0.12
C SER A 281 -7.92 12.81 0.11
N PRO A 282 -8.94 13.70 0.08
CA PRO A 282 -10.33 13.31 0.35
C PRO A 282 -10.82 12.17 -0.54
N LYS A 283 -10.38 12.10 -1.79
CA LYS A 283 -10.72 11.04 -2.74
C LYS A 283 -10.13 9.67 -2.30
N VAL A 284 -8.88 9.64 -1.82
CA VAL A 284 -8.25 8.40 -1.32
C VAL A 284 -8.91 7.95 -0.03
N ARG A 285 -9.13 8.87 0.92
CA ARG A 285 -9.81 8.58 2.19
C ARG A 285 -11.19 7.98 1.96
N ALA A 286 -12.02 8.63 1.14
CA ALA A 286 -13.37 8.15 0.86
C ALA A 286 -13.38 6.75 0.25
N LEU A 287 -12.47 6.47 -0.69
CA LEU A 287 -12.38 5.14 -1.29
C LEU A 287 -11.90 4.09 -0.28
N VAL A 288 -10.86 4.39 0.52
CA VAL A 288 -10.34 3.46 1.55
C VAL A 288 -11.39 3.17 2.63
N ASP A 289 -12.19 4.16 3.03
CA ASP A 289 -13.27 3.96 3.99
C ASP A 289 -14.40 3.10 3.38
N MET A 290 -14.80 3.34 2.13
CA MET A 290 -15.78 2.51 1.40
C MET A 290 -15.30 1.06 1.25
N MET A 291 -14.01 0.85 0.97
CA MET A 291 -13.41 -0.49 0.94
C MET A 291 -13.53 -1.19 2.28
N GLY A 292 -13.19 -0.52 3.38
CA GLY A 292 -13.29 -1.08 4.73
C GLY A 292 -14.73 -1.44 5.11
N GLU A 293 -15.71 -0.63 4.72
CA GLU A 293 -17.13 -0.91 4.94
C GLU A 293 -17.64 -2.10 4.10
N ALA A 294 -17.21 -2.19 2.85
CA ALA A 294 -17.62 -3.26 1.94
C ALA A 294 -17.00 -4.60 2.33
N TRP A 295 -15.69 -4.64 2.60
CA TRP A 295 -15.01 -5.88 3.00
C TRP A 295 -15.28 -6.28 4.45
N GLY A 296 -15.51 -5.33 5.37
CA GLY A 296 -15.89 -5.64 6.76
C GLY A 296 -17.27 -6.32 6.89
N LYS A 297 -18.10 -6.29 5.84
CA LYS A 297 -19.37 -6.99 5.75
C LYS A 297 -19.29 -8.34 5.02
N ALA A 298 -18.15 -8.63 4.39
CA ALA A 298 -17.97 -9.82 3.54
C ALA A 298 -17.16 -10.94 4.22
N VAL A 299 -16.88 -10.80 5.53
CA VAL A 299 -16.18 -11.80 6.37
C VAL A 299 -17.14 -12.32 7.44
#